data_109d751506c8d4e3e724932b2d733ba2
#
_entry.id   109d751506c8d4e3e724932b2d733ba2
#
_cell.length_a   1.000
_cell.length_b   1.000
_cell.length_c   1.000
_cell.angle_alpha   90.00
_cell.angle_beta   90.00
_cell.angle_gamma   90.00
#
_symmetry.space_group_name_H-M   'P 1'
#
loop_
_entity.id
_entity.type
_entity.pdbx_description
1 polymer ?
#
loop_
_entity_poly.entity_id
_entity_poly.type
_entity_poly.pdbx_seq_one_letter_code
_entity_poly.pdbx_strand_id
1 'polypeptide(L)' 'MQRELSTLEERVLELISLNESLRKVNRDLVSKLNKKSDEYEMLKKKVNLSKTSLMRIQKKYFNEYK' A
#
# COMPACT_ATOMS: atom_id res chain seq x y z
N MET A 1 -42.76 23.85 0.00
CA MET A 1 -41.78 23.94 1.09
C MET A 1 -41.42 22.57 1.66
N GLN A 2 -42.41 21.75 2.03
CA GLN A 2 -42.09 20.43 2.56
C GLN A 2 -41.37 19.51 1.56
N ARG A 3 -41.71 19.62 0.28
CA ARG A 3 -41.03 18.84 -0.77
C ARG A 3 -39.56 19.25 -0.93
N GLU A 4 -39.28 20.53 -0.87
CA GLU A 4 -37.91 21.04 -1.01
C GLU A 4 -37.05 20.64 0.18
N LEU A 5 -37.61 20.69 1.38
CA LEU A 5 -36.92 20.27 2.59
C LEU A 5 -36.67 18.77 2.58
N SER A 6 -37.65 17.98 2.14
CA SER A 6 -37.48 16.52 2.03
C SER A 6 -36.42 16.15 1.00
N THR A 7 -36.38 16.86 -0.13
CA THR A 7 -35.36 16.62 -1.15
C THR A 7 -33.96 16.99 -0.63
N LEU A 8 -33.85 18.10 0.11
CA LEU A 8 -32.59 18.51 0.71
C LEU A 8 -32.13 17.50 1.77
N GLU A 9 -33.05 17.02 2.59
CA GLU A 9 -32.73 15.99 3.58
C GLU A 9 -32.25 14.71 2.89
N GLU A 10 -32.89 14.28 1.83
CA GLU A 10 -32.46 13.10 1.07
C GLU A 10 -31.05 13.29 0.52
N ARG A 11 -30.76 14.45 -0.05
CA ARG A 11 -29.42 14.75 -0.59
C ARG A 11 -28.37 14.78 0.51
N VAL A 12 -28.71 15.34 1.67
CA VAL A 12 -27.79 15.33 2.80
C VAL A 12 -27.49 13.90 3.23
N LEU A 13 -28.53 13.06 3.34
CA LEU A 13 -28.34 11.67 3.73
C LEU A 13 -27.51 10.91 2.70
N GLU A 14 -27.73 11.16 1.42
CA GLU A 14 -26.92 10.56 0.36
C GLU A 14 -25.45 10.99 0.48
N LEU A 15 -25.19 12.27 0.75
CA LEU A 15 -23.84 12.77 0.92
C LEU A 15 -23.15 12.18 2.15
N ILE A 16 -23.90 12.01 3.24
CA ILE A 16 -23.34 11.37 4.44
C ILE A 16 -22.98 9.92 4.12
N SER A 17 -23.86 9.19 3.46
CA SER A 17 -23.62 7.80 3.09
C SER A 17 -22.42 7.69 2.16
N LEU A 18 -22.32 8.55 1.16
CA LEU A 18 -21.18 8.57 0.25
C LEU A 18 -19.90 8.92 0.99
N ASN A 19 -19.93 9.87 1.90
CA ASN A 19 -18.77 10.24 2.70
C ASN A 19 -18.28 9.06 3.54
N GLU A 20 -19.19 8.32 4.16
CA GLU A 20 -18.84 7.14 4.94
C GLU A 20 -18.20 6.05 4.06
N SER A 21 -18.77 5.84 2.86
CA SER A 21 -18.22 4.87 1.92
C SER A 21 -16.81 5.27 1.46
N LEU A 22 -16.62 6.55 1.16
CA LEU A 22 -15.31 7.06 0.76
C LEU A 22 -14.27 6.93 1.87
N ARG A 23 -14.67 7.20 3.11
CA ARG A 23 -13.78 7.02 4.25
C ARG A 23 -13.34 5.58 4.42
N LYS A 24 -14.28 4.67 4.23
CA LYS A 24 -13.98 3.23 4.32
C LYS A 24 -13.01 2.82 3.22
N VAL A 25 -13.27 3.24 1.98
CA VAL A 25 -12.37 2.95 0.86
C VAL A 25 -10.99 3.55 1.12
N ASN A 26 -10.92 4.78 1.63
CA ASN A 26 -9.63 5.41 1.94
C ASN A 26 -8.86 4.64 2.98
N ARG A 27 -9.52 4.19 4.05
CA ARG A 27 -8.85 3.38 5.08
C ARG A 27 -8.34 2.06 4.51
N ASP A 28 -9.15 1.41 3.66
CA ASP A 28 -8.74 0.17 3.03
C ASP A 28 -7.54 0.37 2.11
N LEU A 29 -7.54 1.46 1.34
CA LEU A 29 -6.43 1.79 0.46
C LEU A 29 -5.15 2.09 1.23
N VAL A 30 -5.24 2.84 2.31
CA VAL A 30 -4.09 3.13 3.17
C VAL A 30 -3.53 1.83 3.75
N SER A 31 -4.41 0.95 4.22
CA SER A 31 -3.98 -0.34 4.77
C SER A 31 -3.27 -1.18 3.70
N LYS A 32 -3.81 -1.24 2.49
CA LYS A 32 -3.18 -1.96 1.38
C LYS A 32 -1.84 -1.36 0.99
N LEU A 33 -1.75 -0.03 0.96
CA LEU A 33 -0.49 0.65 0.67
C LEU A 33 0.58 0.34 1.70
N ASN A 34 0.22 0.37 2.98
CA ASN A 34 1.16 0.04 4.05
C ASN A 34 1.65 -1.41 3.93
N LYS A 35 0.75 -2.32 3.63
CA LYS A 35 1.10 -3.72 3.43
C LYS A 35 2.05 -3.89 2.24
N LYS A 36 1.76 -3.22 1.12
CA LYS A 36 2.63 -3.29 -0.06
C LYS A 36 3.98 -2.65 0.20
N SER A 37 4.01 -1.55 0.95
CA SER A 37 5.26 -0.90 1.34
C SER A 37 6.13 -1.84 2.18
N ASP A 38 5.52 -2.55 3.15
CA ASP A 38 6.24 -3.51 3.98
C ASP A 38 6.76 -4.69 3.14
N GLU A 39 5.94 -5.20 2.24
CA GLU A 39 6.35 -6.27 1.32
C GLU A 39 7.52 -5.83 0.45
N TYR A 40 7.47 -4.61 -0.05
CA TYR A 40 8.54 -4.05 -0.86
C TYR A 40 9.85 -3.94 -0.06
N GLU A 41 9.78 -3.45 1.17
CA GLU A 41 10.95 -3.34 2.04
C GLU A 41 11.57 -4.71 2.35
N MET A 42 10.73 -5.71 2.61
CA MET A 42 11.21 -7.06 2.83
C MET A 42 11.87 -7.65 1.60
N LEU A 43 11.27 -7.44 0.44
CA LEU A 43 11.83 -7.92 -0.81
C LEU A 43 13.16 -7.23 -1.12
N LYS A 44 13.23 -5.93 -0.89
CA LYS A 44 14.45 -5.17 -1.06
C LYS A 44 15.59 -5.69 -0.19
N LYS A 45 15.28 -6.01 1.07
CA LYS A 45 16.27 -6.62 1.97
C LYS A 45 16.75 -7.97 1.46
N LYS A 46 15.82 -8.81 0.99
CA LYS A 46 16.17 -10.13 0.44
C LYS A 46 17.07 -10.00 -0.79
N VAL A 47 16.74 -9.08 -1.68
CA VAL A 47 17.54 -8.85 -2.88
C VAL A 47 18.95 -8.38 -2.49
N ASN A 48 19.06 -7.45 -1.54
CA ASN A 48 20.35 -6.95 -1.09
C ASN A 48 21.20 -8.04 -0.43
N LEU A 49 20.56 -8.90 0.37
CA LEU A 49 21.26 -10.01 1.00
C LEU A 49 21.76 -11.02 -0.06
N SER A 50 20.91 -11.33 -1.03
CA SER A 50 21.29 -12.23 -2.12
C SER A 50 22.44 -11.63 -2.95
N LYS A 51 22.37 -10.35 -3.24
CA LYS A 51 23.42 -9.64 -3.96
C LYS A 51 24.75 -9.70 -3.20
N THR A 52 24.71 -9.44 -1.91
CA THR A 52 25.90 -9.49 -1.05
C THR A 52 26.49 -10.90 -1.02
N SER A 53 25.64 -11.91 -0.89
CA SER A 53 26.09 -13.31 -0.91
C SER A 53 26.73 -13.69 -2.25
N LEU A 54 26.12 -13.27 -3.35
CA LEU A 54 26.66 -13.54 -4.70
C LEU A 54 28.01 -12.85 -4.88
N MET A 55 28.16 -11.61 -4.44
CA MET A 55 29.41 -10.89 -4.53
C MET A 55 30.49 -11.55 -3.70
N ARG A 56 30.15 -12.07 -2.52
CA ARG A 56 31.09 -12.79 -1.66
C ARG A 56 31.55 -14.10 -2.32
N ILE A 57 30.62 -14.85 -2.88
CA ILE A 57 30.94 -16.09 -3.58
C ILE A 57 31.83 -15.81 -4.81
N GLN A 58 31.49 -14.79 -5.57
CA GLN A 58 32.25 -14.41 -6.76
C GLN A 58 33.66 -14.01 -6.40
N LYS A 59 33.84 -13.22 -5.34
CA LYS A 59 35.14 -12.79 -4.88
C LYS A 59 35.99 -13.98 -4.42
N LYS A 60 35.38 -14.89 -3.67
CA LYS A 60 36.06 -16.10 -3.22
C LYS A 60 36.49 -16.97 -4.37
N TYR A 61 35.60 -17.18 -5.34
CA TYR A 61 35.87 -17.96 -6.52
C TYR A 61 37.01 -17.34 -7.36
N PHE A 62 36.99 -16.05 -7.53
CA PHE A 62 38.02 -15.32 -8.25
C PHE A 62 39.37 -15.45 -7.56
N ASN A 63 39.43 -15.38 -6.24
CA ASN A 63 40.66 -15.53 -5.49
C ASN A 63 41.25 -16.94 -5.54
N GLU A 64 40.38 -17.95 -5.63
CA GLU A 64 40.87 -19.34 -5.75
C GLU A 64 41.55 -19.62 -7.09
N TYR A 65 41.22 -18.88 -8.14
CA TYR A 65 41.82 -19.06 -9.45
C TYR A 65 43.07 -18.20 -9.67
N LYS A 66 43.42 -17.38 -8.72
CA LYS A 66 44.67 -16.61 -8.74
C LYS A 66 45.76 -17.37 -8.00
#